data_620cf08f34db0168fdbd6061036f18ec
#
_entry.id   620cf08f34db0168fdbd6061036f18ec
#
_cell.length_a   1.000
_cell.length_b   1.000
_cell.length_c   1.000
_cell.angle_alpha   90.00
_cell.angle_beta   90.00
_cell.angle_gamma   90.00
#
_symmetry.space_group_name_H-M   'P 1'
#
loop_
_entity.id
_entity.type
_entity.pdbx_description
1 polymer ?
#
loop_
_entity_poly.entity_id
_entity_poly.type
_entity_poly.pdbx_seq_one_letter_code
_entity_poly.pdbx_strand_id
1 'polypeptide(L)'
;MKQRKTALVAGGNGIIGRNLTEYLTQKDDWEVIVTSRTPLNFDTPAKFVALDLLDPNAVQAQAEALKAVTHVFFASYIENKTLADQTRVNLALIENLVNGIEQVAPDFEHVTFIQGGKAYGAHLGIYKTPAKETDLRTFPPNFYFSQEDFLRTASQGKKWSWTALRPDIVIGFTIGNPMNLSNLIAVYASLCKELGVPMRFPGPPKAYKVVVNVTGVDVLSKSMEWAAVSENTREEIFNITNGDVFRWEQAWKKFGEFFGVEIDEPQTFSLQEYMADKGPLWDEMVQKYGLAPHPLDKLVQWGFGDFIFNTVYDAFMDVNKARRFGFHEMHIDSIDHMLHTFQQLRDNKIIP
;
A
#
# COMPACT_ATOMS: atom_id res chain seq x y z
N MET A 1 15.61 -30.55 7.58
CA MET A 1 14.43 -29.65 7.67
C MET A 1 14.90 -28.28 7.23
N LYS A 2 14.19 -27.61 6.32
CA LYS A 2 14.50 -26.18 6.04
C LYS A 2 14.28 -25.41 7.34
N GLN A 3 15.21 -24.54 7.70
CA GLN A 3 15.07 -23.66 8.87
C GLN A 3 13.83 -22.79 8.65
N ARG A 4 12.92 -22.76 9.61
CA ARG A 4 11.70 -21.95 9.54
C ARG A 4 12.08 -20.48 9.66
N LYS A 5 11.60 -19.65 8.73
CA LYS A 5 11.84 -18.21 8.70
C LYS A 5 10.87 -17.50 9.66
N THR A 6 11.32 -16.45 10.33
CA THR A 6 10.45 -15.61 11.16
C THR A 6 10.36 -14.21 10.57
N ALA A 7 9.17 -13.86 10.11
CA ALA A 7 8.84 -12.55 9.57
C ALA A 7 8.44 -11.59 10.69
N LEU A 8 8.97 -10.38 10.68
CA LEU A 8 8.43 -9.23 11.40
C LEU A 8 7.79 -8.27 10.41
N VAL A 9 6.46 -8.19 10.42
CA VAL A 9 5.69 -7.28 9.55
C VAL A 9 5.40 -5.99 10.30
N ALA A 10 6.06 -4.90 9.92
CA ALA A 10 5.86 -3.58 10.50
C ALA A 10 4.84 -2.76 9.71
N GLY A 11 3.83 -2.21 10.40
CA GLY A 11 2.70 -1.52 9.79
C GLY A 11 1.47 -2.42 9.60
N GLY A 12 1.22 -3.34 10.55
CA GLY A 12 0.20 -4.39 10.47
C GLY A 12 -1.23 -3.93 10.16
N ASN A 13 -1.64 -2.75 10.62
CA ASN A 13 -2.98 -2.20 10.34
C ASN A 13 -3.09 -1.50 8.97
N GLY A 14 -1.97 -1.34 8.24
CA GLY A 14 -1.97 -0.77 6.89
C GLY A 14 -2.39 -1.78 5.82
N ILE A 15 -2.78 -1.30 4.64
CA ILE A 15 -3.19 -2.15 3.52
C ILE A 15 -2.11 -3.19 3.15
N ILE A 16 -0.84 -2.79 3.16
CA ILE A 16 0.28 -3.67 2.81
C ILE A 16 0.55 -4.67 3.94
N GLY A 17 0.71 -4.18 5.18
CA GLY A 17 1.08 -5.02 6.32
C GLY A 17 0.02 -6.07 6.65
N ARG A 18 -1.27 -5.70 6.60
CA ARG A 18 -2.38 -6.64 6.79
C ARG A 18 -2.34 -7.77 5.76
N ASN A 19 -2.36 -7.43 4.47
CA ASN A 19 -2.42 -8.43 3.40
C ASN A 19 -1.17 -9.30 3.35
N LEU A 20 0.02 -8.74 3.64
CA LEU A 20 1.24 -9.55 3.78
C LEU A 20 1.16 -10.50 4.98
N THR A 21 0.62 -10.04 6.11
CA THR A 21 0.42 -10.90 7.30
C THR A 21 -0.50 -12.06 6.96
N GLU A 22 -1.65 -11.79 6.35
CA GLU A 22 -2.61 -12.83 5.90
C GLU A 22 -1.96 -13.80 4.91
N TYR A 23 -1.16 -13.30 3.95
CA TYR A 23 -0.45 -14.12 2.98
C TYR A 23 0.60 -15.04 3.60
N LEU A 24 1.48 -14.50 4.46
CA LEU A 24 2.56 -15.27 5.06
C LEU A 24 2.06 -16.29 6.10
N THR A 25 0.97 -16.01 6.81
CA THR A 25 0.39 -16.96 7.77
C THR A 25 -0.22 -18.20 7.14
N GLN A 26 -0.42 -18.20 5.81
CA GLN A 26 -0.86 -19.38 5.04
C GLN A 26 0.32 -20.27 4.60
N LYS A 27 1.56 -19.89 4.91
CA LYS A 27 2.77 -20.60 4.50
C LYS A 27 3.36 -21.38 5.67
N ASP A 28 3.65 -22.66 5.47
CA ASP A 28 4.18 -23.55 6.51
C ASP A 28 5.64 -23.22 6.92
N ASP A 29 6.40 -22.55 6.05
CA ASP A 29 7.81 -22.22 6.26
C ASP A 29 8.03 -20.82 6.87
N TRP A 30 6.94 -20.12 7.23
CA TRP A 30 7.00 -18.84 7.91
C TRP A 30 6.37 -18.88 9.31
N GLU A 31 7.02 -18.28 10.28
CA GLU A 31 6.42 -17.76 11.51
C GLU A 31 6.21 -16.26 11.33
N VAL A 32 5.05 -15.74 11.73
CA VAL A 32 4.71 -14.34 11.49
C VAL A 32 4.51 -13.60 12.81
N ILE A 33 5.31 -12.56 13.00
CA ILE A 33 5.11 -11.55 14.03
C ILE A 33 4.66 -10.28 13.31
N VAL A 34 3.57 -9.70 13.78
CA VAL A 34 3.05 -8.46 13.22
C VAL A 34 3.06 -7.36 14.27
N THR A 35 3.45 -6.15 13.87
CA THR A 35 3.54 -5.03 14.80
C THR A 35 2.79 -3.79 14.29
N SER A 36 2.17 -3.10 15.23
CA SER A 36 1.62 -1.76 15.10
C SER A 36 1.58 -1.07 16.47
N ARG A 37 1.30 0.23 16.50
CA ARG A 37 1.14 0.99 17.75
C ARG A 37 -0.16 0.66 18.49
N THR A 38 -1.18 0.27 17.75
CA THR A 38 -2.51 -0.09 18.27
C THR A 38 -2.80 -1.56 18.00
N PRO A 39 -3.71 -2.20 18.75
CA PRO A 39 -4.16 -3.55 18.44
C PRO A 39 -4.59 -3.70 16.97
N LEU A 40 -4.46 -4.90 16.44
CA LEU A 40 -4.89 -5.20 15.07
C LEU A 40 -6.41 -5.05 14.95
N ASN A 41 -6.85 -4.59 13.79
CA ASN A 41 -8.26 -4.45 13.45
C ASN A 41 -8.80 -5.62 12.59
N PHE A 42 -8.09 -6.74 12.60
CA PHE A 42 -8.45 -7.98 11.91
C PHE A 42 -7.94 -9.21 12.69
N ASP A 43 -8.60 -10.34 12.50
CA ASP A 43 -8.20 -11.59 13.09
C ASP A 43 -7.08 -12.25 12.30
N THR A 44 -6.07 -12.78 12.99
CA THR A 44 -4.93 -13.43 12.37
C THR A 44 -4.28 -14.43 13.34
N PRO A 45 -3.72 -15.56 12.88
CA PRO A 45 -2.89 -16.44 13.70
C PRO A 45 -1.48 -15.89 13.97
N ALA A 46 -1.09 -14.76 13.35
CA ALA A 46 0.19 -14.12 13.60
C ALA A 46 0.32 -13.62 15.04
N LYS A 47 1.53 -13.70 15.59
CA LYS A 47 1.82 -13.15 16.91
C LYS A 47 1.84 -11.62 16.83
N PHE A 48 0.98 -10.95 17.60
CA PHE A 48 1.00 -9.51 17.70
C PHE A 48 2.00 -9.03 18.77
N VAL A 49 2.83 -8.04 18.40
CA VAL A 49 3.73 -7.34 19.33
C VAL A 49 3.51 -5.83 19.14
N ALA A 50 3.03 -5.14 20.16
CA ALA A 50 2.85 -3.69 20.11
C ALA A 50 4.21 -3.00 20.13
N LEU A 51 4.51 -2.17 19.10
CA LEU A 51 5.72 -1.36 19.02
C LEU A 51 5.37 0.06 18.57
N ASP A 52 5.85 1.05 19.30
CA ASP A 52 5.98 2.41 18.78
C ASP A 52 7.39 2.57 18.19
N LEU A 53 7.49 2.55 16.88
CA LEU A 53 8.78 2.66 16.18
C LEU A 53 9.42 4.06 16.29
N LEU A 54 8.74 5.03 16.88
CA LEU A 54 9.33 6.32 17.24
C LEU A 54 10.08 6.28 18.59
N ASP A 55 9.81 5.25 19.41
CA ASP A 55 10.61 4.99 20.60
C ASP A 55 11.83 4.12 20.24
N PRO A 56 13.06 4.63 20.34
CA PRO A 56 14.27 3.88 20.00
C PRO A 56 14.50 2.64 20.89
N ASN A 57 13.83 2.57 22.05
CA ASN A 57 13.95 1.44 22.97
C ASN A 57 12.84 0.40 22.81
N ALA A 58 11.84 0.64 21.97
CA ALA A 58 10.67 -0.24 21.83
C ALA A 58 11.04 -1.67 21.46
N VAL A 59 11.97 -1.86 20.51
CA VAL A 59 12.43 -3.19 20.08
C VAL A 59 13.18 -3.89 21.20
N GLN A 60 14.08 -3.19 21.89
CA GLN A 60 14.83 -3.75 23.02
C GLN A 60 13.92 -4.17 24.19
N ALA A 61 12.86 -3.39 24.45
CA ALA A 61 11.85 -3.72 25.46
C ALA A 61 11.09 -5.01 25.13
N GLN A 62 11.06 -5.43 23.87
CA GLN A 62 10.41 -6.64 23.38
C GLN A 62 11.41 -7.70 22.87
N ALA A 63 12.66 -7.67 23.31
CA ALA A 63 13.75 -8.51 22.82
C ALA A 63 13.40 -10.01 22.82
N GLU A 64 12.82 -10.54 23.91
CA GLU A 64 12.41 -11.95 24.00
C GLU A 64 11.35 -12.35 22.97
N ALA A 65 10.47 -11.43 22.62
CA ALA A 65 9.44 -11.67 21.61
C ALA A 65 9.98 -11.63 20.19
N LEU A 66 11.10 -10.93 19.97
CA LEU A 66 11.64 -10.59 18.64
C LEU A 66 12.98 -11.31 18.33
N LYS A 67 13.59 -11.99 19.27
CA LYS A 67 14.91 -12.64 19.09
C LYS A 67 14.99 -13.69 17.98
N ALA A 68 13.86 -14.25 17.56
CA ALA A 68 13.79 -15.23 16.48
C ALA A 68 13.59 -14.61 15.09
N VAL A 69 13.48 -13.27 14.99
CA VAL A 69 13.25 -12.58 13.72
C VAL A 69 14.42 -12.79 12.77
N THR A 70 14.12 -13.26 11.56
CA THR A 70 15.08 -13.42 10.48
C THR A 70 14.86 -12.41 9.37
N HIS A 71 13.61 -12.01 9.12
CA HIS A 71 13.24 -11.12 8.02
C HIS A 71 12.31 -10.02 8.51
N VAL A 72 12.65 -8.79 8.18
CA VAL A 72 11.83 -7.60 8.44
C VAL A 72 11.14 -7.18 7.16
N PHE A 73 9.82 -7.01 7.22
CA PHE A 73 9.00 -6.42 6.16
C PHE A 73 8.49 -5.05 6.64
N PHE A 74 9.08 -4.00 6.12
CA PHE A 74 8.82 -2.65 6.57
C PHE A 74 7.82 -1.94 5.65
N ALA A 75 6.57 -1.79 6.13
CA ALA A 75 5.47 -1.08 5.47
C ALA A 75 4.87 0.03 6.36
N SER A 76 5.60 0.47 7.39
CA SER A 76 5.16 1.55 8.26
C SER A 76 5.34 2.92 7.61
N TYR A 77 4.32 3.77 7.75
CA TYR A 77 4.32 5.13 7.23
C TYR A 77 3.51 6.05 8.15
N ILE A 78 4.01 7.26 8.37
CA ILE A 78 3.31 8.34 9.08
C ILE A 78 3.30 9.56 8.19
N GLU A 79 2.11 10.06 7.86
CA GLU A 79 1.94 11.29 7.13
C GLU A 79 2.23 12.51 8.03
N ASN A 80 2.91 13.51 7.49
CA ASN A 80 3.24 14.74 8.19
C ASN A 80 2.93 15.96 7.31
N LYS A 81 2.74 17.11 7.93
CA LYS A 81 2.36 18.37 7.25
C LYS A 81 3.45 18.91 6.32
N THR A 82 4.74 18.70 6.66
CA THR A 82 5.86 19.16 5.85
C THR A 82 6.68 17.97 5.35
N LEU A 83 7.30 18.09 4.16
CA LEU A 83 8.18 17.06 3.62
C LEU A 83 9.41 16.82 4.51
N ALA A 84 9.91 17.87 5.20
CA ALA A 84 11.03 17.74 6.12
C ALA A 84 10.66 16.88 7.34
N ASP A 85 9.52 17.15 7.99
CA ASP A 85 9.03 16.32 9.11
C ASP A 85 8.69 14.92 8.65
N GLN A 86 8.07 14.77 7.49
CA GLN A 86 7.76 13.47 6.91
C GLN A 86 9.03 12.64 6.71
N THR A 87 10.11 13.28 6.22
CA THR A 87 11.40 12.61 6.04
C THR A 87 12.02 12.21 7.37
N ARG A 88 12.10 13.14 8.33
CA ARG A 88 12.67 12.90 9.65
C ARG A 88 11.93 11.78 10.39
N VAL A 89 10.59 11.82 10.41
CA VAL A 89 9.75 10.85 11.12
C VAL A 89 9.84 9.47 10.48
N ASN A 90 9.66 9.38 9.16
CA ASN A 90 9.66 8.08 8.48
C ASN A 90 11.07 7.44 8.39
N LEU A 91 12.14 8.23 8.41
CA LEU A 91 13.49 7.73 8.58
C LEU A 91 13.67 7.11 9.97
N ALA A 92 13.28 7.82 11.03
CA ALA A 92 13.39 7.31 12.40
C ALA A 92 12.66 5.98 12.62
N LEU A 93 11.50 5.75 11.95
CA LEU A 93 10.77 4.48 12.06
C LEU A 93 11.62 3.28 11.62
N ILE A 94 12.32 3.38 10.49
CA ILE A 94 13.11 2.27 9.97
C ILE A 94 14.46 2.15 10.70
N GLU A 95 15.08 3.28 11.07
CA GLU A 95 16.32 3.30 11.84
C GLU A 95 16.14 2.59 13.20
N ASN A 96 15.12 2.97 13.95
CA ASN A 96 14.84 2.38 15.26
C ASN A 96 14.52 0.88 15.16
N LEU A 97 13.71 0.49 14.14
CA LEU A 97 13.37 -0.91 13.95
C LEU A 97 14.60 -1.74 13.57
N VAL A 98 15.34 -1.35 12.55
CA VAL A 98 16.45 -2.15 12.01
C VAL A 98 17.61 -2.21 13.00
N ASN A 99 18.00 -1.07 13.61
CA ASN A 99 19.04 -1.04 14.62
C ASN A 99 18.66 -1.88 15.86
N GLY A 100 17.39 -1.83 16.27
CA GLY A 100 16.90 -2.64 17.38
C GLY A 100 16.90 -4.14 17.06
N ILE A 101 16.41 -4.55 15.89
CA ILE A 101 16.38 -5.96 15.46
C ILE A 101 17.79 -6.52 15.32
N GLU A 102 18.73 -5.76 14.74
CA GLU A 102 20.14 -6.19 14.65
C GLU A 102 20.76 -6.54 16.01
N GLN A 103 20.33 -5.83 17.07
CA GLN A 103 20.83 -6.07 18.43
C GLN A 103 20.22 -7.28 19.12
N VAL A 104 18.93 -7.59 18.86
CA VAL A 104 18.16 -8.59 19.61
C VAL A 104 18.00 -9.92 18.86
N ALA A 105 18.13 -9.93 17.52
CA ALA A 105 17.90 -11.06 16.65
C ALA A 105 19.19 -11.52 15.98
N PRO A 106 19.88 -12.55 16.52
CA PRO A 106 21.21 -12.98 16.04
C PRO A 106 21.17 -13.58 14.62
N ASP A 107 20.01 -14.10 14.19
CA ASP A 107 19.80 -14.73 12.88
C ASP A 107 19.10 -13.77 11.90
N PHE A 108 19.20 -12.46 12.12
CA PHE A 108 18.63 -11.45 11.22
C PHE A 108 19.35 -11.46 9.86
N GLU A 109 18.60 -11.63 8.77
CA GLU A 109 19.11 -11.87 7.41
C GLU A 109 18.72 -10.79 6.40
N HIS A 110 17.48 -10.22 6.49
CA HIS A 110 16.97 -9.37 5.42
C HIS A 110 15.95 -8.32 5.85
N VAL A 111 15.97 -7.18 5.15
CA VAL A 111 14.94 -6.13 5.22
C VAL A 111 14.31 -5.94 3.85
N THR A 112 13.03 -6.21 3.71
CA THR A 112 12.24 -5.76 2.55
C THR A 112 11.47 -4.51 2.95
N PHE A 113 11.66 -3.40 2.24
CA PHE A 113 10.94 -2.16 2.56
C PHE A 113 10.24 -1.56 1.34
N ILE A 114 9.17 -0.81 1.62
CA ILE A 114 8.29 -0.27 0.59
C ILE A 114 8.62 1.20 0.34
N GLN A 115 8.83 1.52 -0.93
CA GLN A 115 8.85 2.86 -1.48
C GLN A 115 7.57 3.09 -2.33
N GLY A 116 7.62 3.86 -3.40
CA GLY A 116 6.50 4.05 -4.33
C GLY A 116 6.76 5.13 -5.37
N GLY A 117 5.73 5.56 -6.08
CA GLY A 117 5.81 6.54 -7.18
C GLY A 117 6.44 7.87 -6.81
N LYS A 118 6.43 8.27 -5.53
CA LYS A 118 7.15 9.47 -5.05
C LYS A 118 8.66 9.40 -5.28
N ALA A 119 9.25 8.20 -5.46
CA ALA A 119 10.66 8.05 -5.84
C ALA A 119 10.94 8.60 -7.25
N TYR A 120 9.94 8.64 -8.10
CA TYR A 120 10.02 9.17 -9.48
C TYR A 120 9.48 10.59 -9.61
N GLY A 121 9.02 11.19 -8.51
CA GLY A 121 8.48 12.54 -8.51
C GLY A 121 6.97 12.63 -8.83
N ALA A 122 6.22 11.54 -8.71
CA ALA A 122 4.77 11.53 -8.95
C ALA A 122 3.99 12.61 -8.14
N HIS A 123 4.54 13.04 -7.01
CA HIS A 123 3.98 14.11 -6.18
C HIS A 123 4.41 15.53 -6.60
N LEU A 124 5.36 15.65 -7.54
CA LEU A 124 5.89 16.93 -8.03
C LEU A 124 5.28 17.33 -9.37
N GLY A 125 4.57 16.44 -10.03
CA GLY A 125 3.98 16.65 -11.34
C GLY A 125 4.47 15.66 -12.40
N ILE A 126 4.57 16.09 -13.64
CA ILE A 126 4.97 15.25 -14.78
C ILE A 126 6.38 14.67 -14.54
N TYR A 127 6.49 13.37 -14.71
CA TYR A 127 7.76 12.64 -14.64
C TYR A 127 7.92 11.70 -15.84
N LYS A 128 9.12 11.18 -16.05
CA LYS A 128 9.39 10.26 -17.15
C LYS A 128 8.60 8.95 -16.99
N THR A 129 7.84 8.56 -18.03
CA THR A 129 7.13 7.27 -18.11
C THR A 129 7.56 6.49 -19.36
N PRO A 130 7.67 5.16 -19.26
CA PRO A 130 7.60 4.36 -18.05
C PRO A 130 8.76 4.70 -17.10
N ALA A 131 8.46 4.83 -15.78
CA ALA A 131 9.47 5.04 -14.77
C ALA A 131 10.31 3.78 -14.56
N LYS A 132 11.62 3.93 -14.42
CA LYS A 132 12.57 2.81 -14.25
C LYS A 132 13.42 3.00 -13.00
N GLU A 133 13.84 1.93 -12.40
CA GLU A 133 14.67 1.92 -11.17
C GLU A 133 16.02 2.64 -11.36
N THR A 134 16.48 2.78 -12.62
CA THR A 134 17.70 3.51 -13.00
C THR A 134 17.48 5.02 -13.22
N ASP A 135 16.25 5.52 -13.10
CA ASP A 135 15.97 6.94 -13.25
C ASP A 135 16.58 7.73 -12.08
N LEU A 136 16.98 8.96 -12.37
CA LEU A 136 17.63 9.82 -11.38
C LEU A 136 16.70 10.13 -10.20
N ARG A 137 17.27 10.24 -9.02
CA ARG A 137 16.56 10.68 -7.82
C ARG A 137 16.01 12.10 -8.01
N THR A 138 14.83 12.34 -7.47
CA THR A 138 14.18 13.65 -7.48
C THR A 138 14.78 14.61 -6.46
N PHE A 139 14.39 15.89 -6.55
CA PHE A 139 14.85 16.93 -5.62
C PHE A 139 14.43 16.60 -4.17
N PRO A 140 15.37 16.69 -3.19
CA PRO A 140 15.08 16.42 -1.78
C PRO A 140 14.22 17.53 -1.13
N PRO A 141 13.55 17.23 0.01
CA PRO A 141 13.64 16.01 0.77
C PRO A 141 12.69 14.92 0.24
N ASN A 142 13.14 13.67 0.30
CA ASN A 142 12.31 12.50 -0.01
C ASN A 142 12.69 11.36 0.95
N PHE A 143 11.76 10.97 1.82
CA PHE A 143 12.02 9.98 2.86
C PHE A 143 12.39 8.59 2.30
N TYR A 144 11.92 8.22 1.12
CA TYR A 144 12.32 6.95 0.49
C TYR A 144 13.82 6.88 0.25
N PHE A 145 14.42 7.98 -0.21
CA PHE A 145 15.86 8.03 -0.43
C PHE A 145 16.64 8.02 0.88
N SER A 146 16.14 8.72 1.90
CA SER A 146 16.79 8.72 3.23
C SER A 146 16.76 7.31 3.84
N GLN A 147 15.65 6.58 3.73
CA GLN A 147 15.54 5.19 4.18
C GLN A 147 16.47 4.25 3.40
N GLU A 148 16.54 4.41 2.07
CA GLU A 148 17.44 3.63 1.21
C GLU A 148 18.91 3.89 1.56
N ASP A 149 19.30 5.15 1.74
CA ASP A 149 20.68 5.54 2.08
C ASP A 149 21.08 5.01 3.47
N PHE A 150 20.15 5.05 4.44
CA PHE A 150 20.36 4.43 5.74
C PHE A 150 20.62 2.93 5.60
N LEU A 151 19.73 2.18 4.93
CA LEU A 151 19.88 0.73 4.79
C LEU A 151 21.16 0.35 4.03
N ARG A 152 21.47 1.09 2.97
CA ARG A 152 22.69 0.90 2.18
C ARG A 152 23.95 1.09 3.01
N THR A 153 23.94 2.05 3.93
CA THR A 153 25.07 2.31 4.83
C THR A 153 25.11 1.30 5.98
N ALA A 154 23.98 1.04 6.61
CA ALA A 154 23.90 0.18 7.79
C ALA A 154 24.19 -1.30 7.48
N SER A 155 23.90 -1.78 6.27
CA SER A 155 24.15 -3.16 5.87
C SER A 155 25.61 -3.45 5.47
N GLN A 156 26.46 -2.43 5.31
CA GLN A 156 27.85 -2.63 4.87
C GLN A 156 28.64 -3.51 5.84
N GLY A 157 29.17 -4.63 5.33
CA GLY A 157 29.93 -5.59 6.12
C GLY A 157 29.10 -6.42 7.11
N LYS A 158 27.78 -6.33 7.05
CA LYS A 158 26.86 -7.08 7.89
C LYS A 158 26.44 -8.42 7.25
N LYS A 159 25.81 -9.29 8.04
CA LYS A 159 25.25 -10.56 7.56
C LYS A 159 23.89 -10.38 6.89
N TRP A 160 23.21 -9.28 7.17
CA TRP A 160 21.89 -8.97 6.61
C TRP A 160 21.99 -8.05 5.39
N SER A 161 20.99 -8.10 4.56
CA SER A 161 20.86 -7.29 3.34
C SER A 161 19.46 -6.65 3.28
N TRP A 162 19.19 -5.91 2.21
CA TRP A 162 17.91 -5.26 2.00
C TRP A 162 17.45 -5.33 0.54
N THR A 163 16.14 -5.15 0.33
CA THR A 163 15.52 -4.94 -0.99
C THR A 163 14.45 -3.89 -0.88
N ALA A 164 14.43 -2.95 -1.83
CA ALA A 164 13.37 -1.94 -1.95
C ALA A 164 12.35 -2.36 -3.02
N LEU A 165 11.07 -2.29 -2.69
CA LEU A 165 9.99 -2.46 -3.65
C LEU A 165 9.25 -1.14 -3.86
N ARG A 166 9.04 -0.77 -5.12
CA ARG A 166 8.32 0.44 -5.54
C ARG A 166 6.99 0.06 -6.18
N PRO A 167 5.93 -0.18 -5.39
CA PRO A 167 4.60 -0.27 -5.95
C PRO A 167 4.14 1.08 -6.48
N ASP A 168 3.18 1.06 -7.41
CA ASP A 168 2.36 2.22 -7.70
C ASP A 168 1.18 2.27 -6.73
N ILE A 169 0.06 2.91 -7.06
CA ILE A 169 -1.12 2.97 -6.21
C ILE A 169 -1.50 1.56 -5.76
N VAL A 170 -1.40 1.30 -4.46
CA VAL A 170 -1.74 -0.02 -3.90
C VAL A 170 -3.25 -0.15 -3.77
N ILE A 171 -3.80 -1.21 -4.37
CA ILE A 171 -5.21 -1.56 -4.35
C ILE A 171 -5.44 -2.93 -3.70
N GLY A 172 -6.56 -3.10 -3.03
CA GLY A 172 -6.95 -4.35 -2.37
C GLY A 172 -7.84 -4.13 -1.16
N PHE A 173 -8.27 -5.22 -0.56
CA PHE A 173 -9.16 -5.19 0.59
C PHE A 173 -8.42 -4.78 1.87
N THR A 174 -8.93 -3.76 2.55
CA THR A 174 -8.55 -3.43 3.93
C THR A 174 -9.60 -2.53 4.58
N ILE A 175 -9.72 -2.59 5.91
CA ILE A 175 -10.59 -1.75 6.73
C ILE A 175 -9.72 -0.96 7.70
N GLY A 176 -10.11 0.28 8.00
CA GLY A 176 -9.37 1.16 8.92
C GLY A 176 -8.11 1.80 8.32
N ASN A 177 -7.93 1.69 7.00
CA ASN A 177 -6.95 2.45 6.23
C ASN A 177 -7.67 3.27 5.16
N PRO A 178 -8.03 4.54 5.45
CA PRO A 178 -8.84 5.36 4.54
C PRO A 178 -8.10 5.79 3.27
N MET A 179 -6.78 5.68 3.22
CA MET A 179 -5.95 5.91 2.02
C MET A 179 -5.96 4.67 1.10
N ASN A 180 -7.14 4.20 0.75
CA ASN A 180 -7.37 3.05 -0.13
C ASN A 180 -8.27 3.44 -1.30
N LEU A 181 -7.71 3.38 -2.51
CA LEU A 181 -8.41 3.79 -3.73
C LEU A 181 -9.61 2.87 -4.03
N SER A 182 -9.52 1.57 -3.77
CA SER A 182 -10.63 0.65 -4.00
C SER A 182 -11.82 0.97 -3.09
N ASN A 183 -11.57 1.21 -1.80
CA ASN A 183 -12.61 1.63 -0.87
C ASN A 183 -13.25 2.96 -1.29
N LEU A 184 -12.41 3.93 -1.69
CA LEU A 184 -12.88 5.25 -2.11
C LEU A 184 -13.82 5.16 -3.31
N ILE A 185 -13.45 4.43 -4.35
CA ILE A 185 -14.27 4.24 -5.56
C ILE A 185 -15.57 3.52 -5.19
N ALA A 186 -15.51 2.45 -4.39
CA ALA A 186 -16.66 1.65 -4.01
C ALA A 186 -17.69 2.45 -3.17
N VAL A 187 -17.22 3.24 -2.21
CA VAL A 187 -18.05 4.11 -1.39
C VAL A 187 -18.66 5.24 -2.23
N TYR A 188 -17.86 5.87 -3.10
CA TYR A 188 -18.35 6.90 -4.02
C TYR A 188 -19.46 6.36 -4.93
N ALA A 189 -19.26 5.20 -5.54
CA ALA A 189 -20.27 4.55 -6.38
C ALA A 189 -21.56 4.23 -5.59
N SER A 190 -21.41 3.75 -4.35
CA SER A 190 -22.55 3.45 -3.46
C SER A 190 -23.36 4.70 -3.10
N LEU A 191 -22.67 5.82 -2.82
CA LEU A 191 -23.30 7.12 -2.56
C LEU A 191 -24.01 7.65 -3.81
N CYS A 192 -23.39 7.56 -4.99
CA CYS A 192 -24.04 7.95 -6.25
C CYS A 192 -25.34 7.16 -6.48
N LYS A 193 -25.29 5.85 -6.25
CA LYS A 193 -26.46 4.98 -6.38
C LYS A 193 -27.58 5.36 -5.41
N GLU A 194 -27.25 5.59 -4.15
CA GLU A 194 -28.23 5.98 -3.12
C GLU A 194 -28.89 7.32 -3.41
N LEU A 195 -28.10 8.27 -3.93
CA LEU A 195 -28.58 9.61 -4.31
C LEU A 195 -29.33 9.62 -5.66
N GLY A 196 -29.30 8.53 -6.45
CA GLY A 196 -29.89 8.49 -7.78
C GLY A 196 -29.22 9.42 -8.78
N VAL A 197 -27.89 9.63 -8.64
CA VAL A 197 -27.09 10.48 -9.54
C VAL A 197 -26.08 9.66 -10.32
N PRO A 198 -25.69 10.07 -11.54
CA PRO A 198 -24.66 9.37 -12.31
C PRO A 198 -23.30 9.37 -11.59
N MET A 199 -22.56 8.26 -11.69
CA MET A 199 -21.19 8.16 -11.21
C MET A 199 -20.23 8.82 -12.22
N ARG A 200 -20.04 10.13 -12.12
CA ARG A 200 -19.07 10.87 -12.95
C ARG A 200 -17.65 10.64 -12.46
N PHE A 201 -16.69 10.59 -13.39
CA PHE A 201 -15.27 10.67 -13.02
C PHE A 201 -14.99 12.06 -12.44
N PRO A 202 -14.49 12.20 -11.20
CA PRO A 202 -14.45 13.49 -10.50
C PRO A 202 -13.27 14.38 -10.92
N GLY A 203 -12.39 13.92 -11.79
CA GLY A 203 -11.24 14.66 -12.33
C GLY A 203 -11.50 15.31 -13.68
N PRO A 204 -10.51 16.07 -14.19
CA PRO A 204 -10.57 16.65 -15.52
C PRO A 204 -10.71 15.60 -16.63
N PRO A 205 -11.39 15.89 -17.76
CA PRO A 205 -11.51 14.97 -18.89
C PRO A 205 -10.18 14.44 -19.41
N LYS A 206 -9.09 15.22 -19.28
CA LYS A 206 -7.74 14.77 -19.64
C LYS A 206 -7.25 13.65 -18.69
N ALA A 207 -7.50 13.77 -17.38
CA ALA A 207 -7.13 12.75 -16.40
C ALA A 207 -7.86 11.42 -16.62
N TYR A 208 -9.09 11.48 -17.13
CA TYR A 208 -9.88 10.29 -17.48
C TYR A 208 -9.23 9.42 -18.55
N LYS A 209 -8.38 10.02 -19.39
CA LYS A 209 -7.75 9.40 -20.56
C LYS A 209 -6.26 9.09 -20.40
N VAL A 210 -5.65 9.41 -19.27
CA VAL A 210 -4.23 9.08 -19.02
C VAL A 210 -4.02 7.60 -18.83
N VAL A 211 -2.83 7.13 -19.14
CA VAL A 211 -2.40 5.76 -18.89
C VAL A 211 -1.87 5.65 -17.47
N VAL A 212 -2.37 4.69 -16.72
CA VAL A 212 -1.96 4.41 -15.34
C VAL A 212 -1.71 2.92 -15.15
N ASN A 213 -0.96 2.56 -14.11
CA ASN A 213 -0.93 1.22 -13.56
C ASN A 213 -1.15 1.25 -12.04
N VAL A 214 -1.44 0.12 -11.45
CA VAL A 214 -1.67 -0.06 -10.01
C VAL A 214 -1.00 -1.32 -9.53
N THR A 215 -0.96 -1.51 -8.22
CA THR A 215 -0.38 -2.69 -7.58
C THR A 215 -1.40 -3.36 -6.68
N GLY A 216 -1.83 -4.56 -7.04
CA GLY A 216 -2.67 -5.39 -6.19
C GLY A 216 -1.89 -5.89 -4.97
N VAL A 217 -2.56 -5.95 -3.82
CA VAL A 217 -1.95 -6.46 -2.57
C VAL A 217 -1.44 -7.89 -2.70
N ASP A 218 -2.07 -8.72 -3.53
CA ASP A 218 -1.65 -10.11 -3.78
C ASP A 218 -0.30 -10.18 -4.48
N VAL A 219 -0.13 -9.39 -5.56
CA VAL A 219 1.14 -9.27 -6.28
C VAL A 219 2.21 -8.69 -5.37
N LEU A 220 1.86 -7.66 -4.59
CA LEU A 220 2.81 -7.02 -3.69
C LEU A 220 3.27 -7.98 -2.58
N SER A 221 2.35 -8.73 -1.95
CA SER A 221 2.70 -9.71 -0.91
C SER A 221 3.62 -10.80 -1.43
N LYS A 222 3.32 -11.36 -2.61
CA LYS A 222 4.19 -12.34 -3.28
C LYS A 222 5.57 -11.76 -3.62
N SER A 223 5.61 -10.50 -4.09
CA SER A 223 6.88 -9.84 -4.41
C SER A 223 7.73 -9.55 -3.17
N MET A 224 7.07 -9.24 -2.04
CA MET A 224 7.77 -9.05 -0.76
C MET A 224 8.41 -10.35 -0.28
N GLU A 225 7.69 -11.48 -0.36
CA GLU A 225 8.26 -12.80 -0.06
C GLU A 225 9.41 -13.14 -1.02
N TRP A 226 9.20 -13.00 -2.33
CA TRP A 226 10.25 -13.24 -3.34
C TRP A 226 11.50 -12.40 -3.07
N ALA A 227 11.34 -11.11 -2.79
CA ALA A 227 12.45 -10.20 -2.50
C ALA A 227 13.22 -10.61 -1.24
N ALA A 228 12.52 -11.13 -0.24
CA ALA A 228 13.11 -11.52 1.03
C ALA A 228 13.95 -12.81 0.95
N VAL A 229 13.59 -13.75 0.05
CA VAL A 229 14.21 -15.09 0.01
C VAL A 229 15.13 -15.33 -1.19
N SER A 230 15.17 -14.42 -2.17
CA SER A 230 15.96 -14.57 -3.39
C SER A 230 17.33 -13.89 -3.23
N GLU A 231 18.40 -14.64 -3.45
CA GLU A 231 19.77 -14.11 -3.32
C GLU A 231 20.08 -12.97 -4.30
N ASN A 232 19.53 -13.03 -5.52
CA ASN A 232 19.78 -12.04 -6.56
C ASN A 232 19.01 -10.73 -6.39
N THR A 233 18.17 -10.61 -5.34
CA THR A 233 17.42 -9.38 -5.03
C THR A 233 18.11 -8.51 -3.97
N ARG A 234 19.19 -9.00 -3.37
CA ARG A 234 19.91 -8.29 -2.32
C ARG A 234 20.48 -6.98 -2.82
N GLU A 235 20.25 -5.92 -2.04
CA GLU A 235 20.67 -4.52 -2.31
C GLU A 235 20.11 -3.94 -3.62
N GLU A 236 18.97 -4.48 -4.08
CA GLU A 236 18.32 -4.13 -5.31
C GLU A 236 16.99 -3.38 -5.07
N ILE A 237 16.55 -2.69 -6.11
CA ILE A 237 15.29 -1.94 -6.14
C ILE A 237 14.45 -2.47 -7.28
N PHE A 238 13.15 -2.71 -7.05
CA PHE A 238 12.25 -3.23 -8.07
C PHE A 238 10.93 -2.46 -8.11
N ASN A 239 10.50 -2.08 -9.30
CA ASN A 239 9.13 -1.66 -9.56
C ASN A 239 8.21 -2.89 -9.53
N ILE A 240 7.11 -2.79 -8.82
CA ILE A 240 6.11 -3.85 -8.69
C ILE A 240 4.73 -3.26 -9.01
N THR A 241 4.09 -3.78 -10.05
CA THR A 241 2.70 -3.47 -10.42
C THR A 241 1.97 -4.74 -10.84
N ASN A 242 0.69 -4.64 -11.19
CA ASN A 242 -0.06 -5.79 -11.70
C ASN A 242 0.49 -6.32 -13.04
N GLY A 243 1.22 -5.47 -13.78
CA GLY A 243 1.88 -5.86 -15.04
C GLY A 243 1.17 -5.37 -16.30
N ASP A 244 -0.05 -4.88 -16.16
CA ASP A 244 -0.83 -4.19 -17.20
C ASP A 244 -0.78 -2.67 -17.03
N VAL A 245 -1.44 -1.99 -17.95
CA VAL A 245 -1.77 -0.57 -17.89
C VAL A 245 -3.19 -0.35 -18.36
N PHE A 246 -3.88 0.64 -17.83
CA PHE A 246 -5.26 0.96 -18.22
C PHE A 246 -5.52 2.46 -18.22
N ARG A 247 -6.72 2.88 -18.66
CA ARG A 247 -7.24 4.23 -18.56
C ARG A 247 -8.48 4.25 -17.68
N TRP A 248 -8.70 5.32 -16.95
CA TRP A 248 -9.87 5.45 -16.11
C TRP A 248 -11.17 5.36 -16.92
N GLU A 249 -11.21 5.82 -18.17
CA GLU A 249 -12.40 5.69 -19.04
C GLU A 249 -12.83 4.24 -19.28
N GLN A 250 -11.89 3.29 -19.27
CA GLN A 250 -12.18 1.87 -19.39
C GLN A 250 -12.67 1.30 -18.04
N ALA A 251 -11.96 1.64 -16.96
CA ALA A 251 -12.29 1.19 -15.62
C ALA A 251 -13.66 1.71 -15.15
N TRP A 252 -13.95 2.99 -15.38
CA TRP A 252 -15.20 3.63 -14.94
C TRP A 252 -16.44 2.95 -15.51
N LYS A 253 -16.42 2.56 -16.78
CA LYS A 253 -17.51 1.81 -17.41
C LYS A 253 -17.79 0.49 -16.69
N LYS A 254 -16.72 -0.28 -16.41
CA LYS A 254 -16.82 -1.53 -15.67
C LYS A 254 -17.30 -1.34 -14.23
N PHE A 255 -16.89 -0.26 -13.59
CA PHE A 255 -17.36 0.08 -12.24
C PHE A 255 -18.86 0.42 -12.24
N GLY A 256 -19.33 1.21 -13.21
CA GLY A 256 -20.76 1.53 -13.37
C GLY A 256 -21.59 0.26 -13.58
N GLU A 257 -21.13 -0.66 -14.43
CA GLU A 257 -21.76 -1.98 -14.64
C GLU A 257 -21.86 -2.78 -13.33
N PHE A 258 -20.74 -2.86 -12.58
CA PHE A 258 -20.67 -3.61 -11.30
C PHE A 258 -21.64 -3.06 -10.25
N PHE A 259 -21.67 -1.74 -10.08
CA PHE A 259 -22.54 -1.09 -9.07
C PHE A 259 -23.98 -0.90 -9.54
N GLY A 260 -24.24 -1.06 -10.84
CA GLY A 260 -25.55 -0.75 -11.44
C GLY A 260 -25.88 0.73 -11.32
N VAL A 261 -24.90 1.59 -11.62
CA VAL A 261 -25.03 3.06 -11.60
C VAL A 261 -24.74 3.60 -13.00
N GLU A 262 -25.54 4.54 -13.44
CA GLU A 262 -25.31 5.24 -14.71
C GLU A 262 -23.97 5.98 -14.68
N ILE A 263 -23.21 5.91 -15.76
CA ILE A 263 -21.98 6.67 -15.97
C ILE A 263 -22.27 7.82 -16.91
N ASP A 264 -21.75 9.00 -16.59
CA ASP A 264 -21.85 10.19 -17.43
C ASP A 264 -20.47 10.82 -17.65
N GLU A 265 -20.40 11.85 -18.49
CA GLU A 265 -19.15 12.53 -18.83
C GLU A 265 -18.37 13.02 -17.59
N PRO A 266 -17.04 13.00 -17.63
CA PRO A 266 -16.21 13.49 -16.53
C PRO A 266 -16.56 14.93 -16.15
N GLN A 267 -16.59 15.18 -14.85
CA GLN A 267 -16.85 16.51 -14.30
C GLN A 267 -15.88 16.79 -13.16
N THR A 268 -15.04 17.80 -13.32
CA THR A 268 -14.05 18.18 -12.30
C THR A 268 -14.73 18.79 -11.09
N PHE A 269 -14.60 18.15 -9.93
CA PHE A 269 -14.97 18.68 -8.62
C PHE A 269 -14.11 18.02 -7.52
N SER A 270 -14.02 18.67 -6.37
CA SER A 270 -13.28 18.11 -5.23
C SER A 270 -14.16 17.10 -4.49
N LEU A 271 -13.71 15.84 -4.44
CA LEU A 271 -14.34 14.84 -3.60
C LEU A 271 -14.30 15.24 -2.13
N GLN A 272 -13.21 15.85 -1.67
CA GLN A 272 -13.08 16.29 -0.28
C GLN A 272 -14.17 17.31 0.10
N GLU A 273 -14.50 18.25 -0.79
CA GLU A 273 -15.53 19.25 -0.53
C GLU A 273 -16.94 18.66 -0.66
N TYR A 274 -17.22 17.94 -1.74
CA TYR A 274 -18.56 17.42 -2.03
C TYR A 274 -18.97 16.22 -1.16
N MET A 275 -18.03 15.53 -0.56
CA MET A 275 -18.29 14.39 0.33
C MET A 275 -18.22 14.75 1.83
N ALA A 276 -17.89 16.01 2.16
CA ALA A 276 -17.69 16.45 3.54
C ALA A 276 -18.97 16.29 4.42
N ASP A 277 -20.15 16.42 3.84
CA ASP A 277 -21.46 16.32 4.52
C ASP A 277 -22.15 14.95 4.36
N LYS A 278 -21.48 13.94 3.76
CA LYS A 278 -22.11 12.64 3.46
C LYS A 278 -22.04 11.62 4.60
N GLY A 279 -21.44 11.98 5.75
CA GLY A 279 -21.43 11.11 6.94
C GLY A 279 -22.83 10.66 7.38
N PRO A 280 -23.79 11.57 7.63
CA PRO A 280 -25.16 11.19 8.01
C PRO A 280 -25.85 10.28 6.99
N LEU A 281 -25.70 10.57 5.68
CA LEU A 281 -26.23 9.70 4.62
C LEU A 281 -25.61 8.30 4.68
N TRP A 282 -24.31 8.23 4.92
CA TRP A 282 -23.63 6.95 5.07
C TRP A 282 -24.14 6.14 6.27
N ASP A 283 -24.37 6.80 7.41
CA ASP A 283 -24.92 6.17 8.60
C ASP A 283 -26.35 5.64 8.37
N GLU A 284 -27.18 6.37 7.61
CA GLU A 284 -28.50 5.90 7.16
C GLU A 284 -28.38 4.66 6.26
N MET A 285 -27.42 4.66 5.32
CA MET A 285 -27.14 3.51 4.44
C MET A 285 -26.67 2.29 5.23
N VAL A 286 -25.82 2.48 6.24
CA VAL A 286 -25.38 1.40 7.15
C VAL A 286 -26.57 0.71 7.78
N GLN A 287 -27.53 1.46 8.29
CA GLN A 287 -28.76 0.93 8.89
C GLN A 287 -29.67 0.28 7.84
N LYS A 288 -29.91 0.97 6.73
CA LYS A 288 -30.80 0.53 5.64
C LYS A 288 -30.38 -0.79 5.04
N TYR A 289 -29.09 -0.98 4.81
CA TYR A 289 -28.53 -2.16 4.13
C TYR A 289 -27.91 -3.18 5.09
N GLY A 290 -27.93 -2.92 6.41
CA GLY A 290 -27.33 -3.82 7.41
C GLY A 290 -25.83 -3.99 7.24
N LEU A 291 -25.14 -2.90 6.93
CA LEU A 291 -23.70 -2.89 6.73
C LEU A 291 -22.95 -2.96 8.07
N ALA A 292 -21.67 -3.34 8.01
CA ALA A 292 -20.78 -3.24 9.15
C ALA A 292 -20.62 -1.75 9.59
N PRO A 293 -20.69 -1.45 10.89
CA PRO A 293 -20.81 -0.07 11.39
C PRO A 293 -19.45 0.66 11.39
N HIS A 294 -18.93 0.94 10.21
CA HIS A 294 -17.71 1.73 10.05
C HIS A 294 -18.05 3.18 9.70
N PRO A 295 -17.52 4.17 10.46
CA PRO A 295 -17.66 5.58 10.11
C PRO A 295 -17.02 5.87 8.75
N LEU A 296 -17.60 6.78 7.99
CA LEU A 296 -17.18 7.10 6.63
C LEU A 296 -15.71 7.55 6.56
N ASP A 297 -15.24 8.34 7.53
CA ASP A 297 -13.86 8.82 7.63
C ASP A 297 -12.82 7.72 7.94
N LYS A 298 -13.27 6.54 8.40
CA LYS A 298 -12.42 5.36 8.60
C LYS A 298 -12.34 4.48 7.35
N LEU A 299 -13.27 4.64 6.43
CA LEU A 299 -13.30 3.90 5.16
C LEU A 299 -12.57 4.65 4.05
N VAL A 300 -12.68 5.98 3.98
CA VAL A 300 -12.20 6.78 2.85
C VAL A 300 -11.57 8.10 3.28
N GLN A 301 -10.50 8.47 2.57
CA GLN A 301 -9.87 9.79 2.61
C GLN A 301 -10.07 10.46 1.25
N TRP A 302 -11.04 11.33 1.13
CA TRP A 302 -11.46 11.91 -0.15
C TRP A 302 -10.37 12.72 -0.84
N GLY A 303 -9.52 13.43 -0.09
CA GLY A 303 -8.36 14.15 -0.63
C GLY A 303 -7.34 13.26 -1.34
N PHE A 304 -7.26 11.98 -0.97
CA PHE A 304 -6.46 11.00 -1.71
C PHE A 304 -7.05 10.75 -3.11
N GLY A 305 -8.37 10.67 -3.23
CA GLY A 305 -9.05 10.59 -4.52
C GLY A 305 -8.82 11.84 -5.38
N ASP A 306 -8.93 13.03 -4.79
CA ASP A 306 -8.65 14.28 -5.48
C ASP A 306 -7.21 14.30 -6.03
N PHE A 307 -6.22 13.83 -5.26
CA PHE A 307 -4.84 13.71 -5.73
C PHE A 307 -4.71 12.76 -6.93
N ILE A 308 -5.32 11.59 -6.88
CA ILE A 308 -5.22 10.58 -7.95
C ILE A 308 -5.95 11.04 -9.22
N PHE A 309 -7.21 11.47 -9.09
CA PHE A 309 -8.08 11.76 -10.24
C PHE A 309 -7.77 13.10 -10.92
N ASN A 310 -6.97 13.97 -10.30
CA ASN A 310 -6.47 15.20 -10.92
C ASN A 310 -5.12 15.01 -11.66
N THR A 311 -4.57 13.82 -11.72
CA THR A 311 -3.35 13.53 -12.49
C THR A 311 -3.66 13.57 -14.00
N VAL A 312 -3.17 14.59 -14.70
CA VAL A 312 -3.46 14.87 -16.13
C VAL A 312 -2.35 14.42 -17.08
N TYR A 313 -1.50 13.51 -16.65
CA TYR A 313 -0.37 12.94 -17.39
C TYR A 313 -0.27 11.44 -17.13
N ASP A 314 0.32 10.73 -18.08
CA ASP A 314 0.55 9.29 -17.94
C ASP A 314 1.43 9.01 -16.71
N ALA A 315 1.03 8.02 -15.90
CA ALA A 315 1.68 7.66 -14.65
C ALA A 315 1.78 6.13 -14.57
N PHE A 316 2.94 5.58 -14.96
CA PHE A 316 3.17 4.13 -14.92
C PHE A 316 4.65 3.77 -14.87
N MET A 317 4.94 2.57 -14.38
CA MET A 317 6.28 2.05 -14.15
C MET A 317 6.60 0.88 -15.09
N ASP A 318 7.88 0.75 -15.48
CA ASP A 318 8.42 -0.45 -16.14
C ASP A 318 8.75 -1.52 -15.09
N VAL A 319 8.23 -2.70 -15.26
CA VAL A 319 8.43 -3.84 -14.33
C VAL A 319 9.38 -4.93 -14.89
N ASN A 320 10.04 -4.67 -16.02
CA ASN A 320 10.87 -5.67 -16.68
C ASN A 320 12.09 -6.08 -15.86
N LYS A 321 12.60 -5.22 -14.96
CA LYS A 321 13.69 -5.60 -14.06
C LYS A 321 13.27 -6.76 -13.14
N ALA A 322 12.17 -6.65 -12.43
CA ALA A 322 11.68 -7.70 -11.55
C ALA A 322 11.44 -9.02 -12.32
N ARG A 323 10.85 -8.95 -13.52
CA ARG A 323 10.67 -10.13 -14.40
C ARG A 323 12.00 -10.81 -14.76
N ARG A 324 13.03 -10.03 -15.13
CA ARG A 324 14.39 -10.57 -15.42
C ARG A 324 15.06 -11.21 -14.21
N PHE A 325 14.71 -10.76 -13.01
CA PHE A 325 15.19 -11.29 -11.74
C PHE A 325 14.38 -12.46 -11.21
N GLY A 326 13.37 -12.91 -11.96
CA GLY A 326 12.61 -14.13 -11.69
C GLY A 326 11.25 -13.92 -11.03
N PHE A 327 10.78 -12.67 -10.89
CA PHE A 327 9.42 -12.42 -10.42
C PHE A 327 8.43 -12.33 -11.59
N HIS A 328 7.64 -13.40 -11.79
CA HIS A 328 6.76 -13.56 -12.95
C HIS A 328 5.26 -13.38 -12.63
N GLU A 329 4.91 -13.02 -11.39
CA GLU A 329 3.49 -12.91 -10.95
C GLU A 329 2.77 -11.65 -11.45
N MET A 330 3.45 -10.75 -12.13
CA MET A 330 2.88 -9.50 -12.67
C MET A 330 2.17 -9.75 -14.01
N HIS A 331 1.00 -10.37 -13.93
CA HIS A 331 0.12 -10.71 -15.06
C HIS A 331 -1.37 -10.61 -14.68
N ILE A 332 -1.71 -9.67 -13.81
CA ILE A 332 -3.06 -9.43 -13.28
C ILE A 332 -3.73 -8.30 -14.05
N ASP A 333 -4.98 -8.49 -14.45
CA ASP A 333 -5.84 -7.40 -14.95
C ASP A 333 -6.24 -6.49 -13.79
N SER A 334 -5.84 -5.24 -13.87
CA SER A 334 -6.03 -4.26 -12.80
C SER A 334 -7.49 -3.91 -12.56
N ILE A 335 -8.30 -3.86 -13.62
CA ILE A 335 -9.73 -3.56 -13.51
C ILE A 335 -10.45 -4.74 -12.86
N ASP A 336 -10.19 -5.96 -13.30
CA ASP A 336 -10.77 -7.17 -12.71
C ASP A 336 -10.37 -7.33 -11.24
N HIS A 337 -9.13 -7.00 -10.88
CA HIS A 337 -8.67 -7.00 -9.48
C HIS A 337 -9.45 -5.99 -8.62
N MET A 338 -9.73 -4.79 -9.15
CA MET A 338 -10.57 -3.80 -8.45
C MET A 338 -12.01 -4.30 -8.30
N LEU A 339 -12.60 -4.90 -9.34
CA LEU A 339 -13.94 -5.50 -9.26
C LEU A 339 -14.00 -6.62 -8.22
N HIS A 340 -12.97 -7.47 -8.16
CA HIS A 340 -12.86 -8.49 -7.12
C HIS A 340 -12.80 -7.86 -5.71
N THR A 341 -12.02 -6.79 -5.54
CA THR A 341 -11.96 -6.07 -4.26
C THR A 341 -13.31 -5.46 -3.89
N PHE A 342 -14.07 -4.92 -4.84
CA PHE A 342 -15.43 -4.41 -4.60
C PHE A 342 -16.37 -5.54 -4.16
N GLN A 343 -16.24 -6.73 -4.74
CA GLN A 343 -17.00 -7.89 -4.30
C GLN A 343 -16.64 -8.29 -2.86
N GLN A 344 -15.34 -8.30 -2.51
CA GLN A 344 -14.91 -8.55 -1.12
C GLN A 344 -15.50 -7.51 -0.14
N LEU A 345 -15.54 -6.23 -0.53
CA LEU A 345 -16.17 -5.19 0.30
C LEU A 345 -17.66 -5.44 0.50
N ARG A 346 -18.36 -5.90 -0.54
CA ARG A 346 -19.79 -6.27 -0.48
C ARG A 346 -20.02 -7.51 0.38
N ASP A 347 -19.23 -8.57 0.21
CA ASP A 347 -19.32 -9.81 0.96
C ASP A 347 -19.09 -9.61 2.46
N ASN A 348 -18.21 -8.65 2.81
CA ASN A 348 -17.94 -8.23 4.17
C ASN A 348 -18.91 -7.13 4.69
N LYS A 349 -19.96 -6.82 3.94
CA LYS A 349 -20.97 -5.80 4.30
C LYS A 349 -20.36 -4.42 4.56
N ILE A 350 -19.30 -4.05 3.86
CA ILE A 350 -18.71 -2.72 3.93
C ILE A 350 -19.47 -1.76 3.01
N ILE A 351 -19.96 -2.27 1.89
CA ILE A 351 -20.79 -1.54 0.91
C ILE A 351 -22.06 -2.35 0.59
N PRO A 352 -23.11 -1.72 0.04
CA PRO A 352 -24.35 -2.38 -0.38
C PRO A 352 -24.16 -3.38 -1.53
#